data_db6b4ca5934a43feaff0f09bf2041e0b
#
_entry.id   db6b4ca5934a43feaff0f09bf2041e0b
#
_cell.length_a   1.000
_cell.length_b   1.000
_cell.length_c   1.000
_cell.angle_alpha   90.00
_cell.angle_beta   90.00
_cell.angle_gamma   90.00
#
_symmetry.space_group_name_H-M   'P 1'
#
loop_
_entity.id
_entity.type
_entity.pdbx_description
1 polymer ?
#
loop_
_entity_poly.entity_id
_entity_poly.type
_entity_poly.pdbx_seq_one_letter_code
_entity_poly.pdbx_strand_id
1 'polypeptide(L)'
;MWQDTMLVVCTDHGFLLGEHGGWAKNWPPLYEEIAHTPFFVWDPRSPQAAGETRNALVQPVIDLGPTLLRFFGLEPTESMLGHDLAGVMHDDSPVRDAAIFGYHGNRVNITDGRHVYLRTSRTEDNQPLHNYTLMPTSMRGFKGNLQDVELADPFSFTKGMRPLQIPARGSLSQPLSGTVGDLLYDVQADPQQQTPLQDSDVVERLTSRMAQLMRECDAPAEQFERMGLPS
;
A
#
# COMPACT_ATOMS: atom_id res chain seq x y z
N MET A 1 10.65 -22.01 -24.53
CA MET A 1 10.19 -20.69 -24.03
C MET A 1 9.19 -20.85 -22.88
N TRP A 2 8.00 -21.41 -23.07
CA TRP A 2 7.02 -21.52 -21.97
C TRP A 2 7.39 -22.45 -20.80
N GLN A 3 8.36 -23.33 -21.00
CA GLN A 3 8.84 -24.28 -19.98
C GLN A 3 9.91 -23.69 -19.04
N ASP A 4 10.46 -22.54 -19.38
CA ASP A 4 11.60 -21.92 -18.71
C ASP A 4 11.45 -20.40 -18.52
N THR A 5 10.28 -19.86 -18.86
CA THR A 5 10.01 -18.43 -18.84
C THR A 5 8.79 -18.14 -17.99
N MET A 6 8.94 -17.31 -16.95
CA MET A 6 7.84 -16.71 -16.24
C MET A 6 7.31 -15.49 -17.01
N LEU A 7 5.99 -15.38 -17.17
CA LEU A 7 5.35 -14.17 -17.70
C LEU A 7 4.53 -13.51 -16.61
N VAL A 8 4.77 -12.23 -16.40
CA VAL A 8 3.99 -11.40 -15.48
C VAL A 8 3.36 -10.24 -16.24
N VAL A 9 2.06 -10.06 -16.07
CA VAL A 9 1.31 -8.90 -16.59
C VAL A 9 0.67 -8.21 -15.40
N CYS A 10 1.10 -6.98 -15.13
CA CYS A 10 0.64 -6.17 -14.02
C CYS A 10 0.72 -4.68 -14.34
N THR A 11 0.21 -3.87 -13.42
CA THR A 11 0.37 -2.41 -13.44
C THR A 11 0.75 -1.92 -12.05
N ASP A 12 1.33 -0.74 -11.94
CA ASP A 12 1.70 -0.10 -10.68
C ASP A 12 0.50 0.46 -9.91
N HIS A 13 -0.54 0.89 -10.58
CA HIS A 13 -1.81 1.38 -10.04
C HIS A 13 -2.89 1.33 -11.12
N GLY A 14 -4.15 1.41 -10.68
CA GLY A 14 -5.28 1.56 -11.58
C GLY A 14 -5.57 3.01 -11.98
N PHE A 15 -6.78 3.25 -12.49
CA PHE A 15 -7.17 4.54 -13.06
C PHE A 15 -8.69 4.71 -13.04
N LEU A 16 -9.20 5.85 -12.57
CA LEU A 16 -10.62 6.22 -12.66
C LEU A 16 -10.93 6.77 -14.05
N LEU A 17 -11.97 6.26 -14.66
CA LEU A 17 -12.50 6.69 -15.99
C LEU A 17 -13.84 7.38 -15.89
N GLY A 18 -14.18 7.91 -14.74
CA GLY A 18 -15.45 8.57 -14.42
C GLY A 18 -16.12 8.00 -13.18
N GLU A 19 -15.64 6.86 -12.67
CA GLU A 19 -16.12 6.26 -11.44
C GLU A 19 -15.93 7.24 -10.27
N HIS A 20 -16.85 7.23 -9.31
CA HIS A 20 -16.87 8.13 -8.15
C HIS A 20 -16.79 9.64 -8.52
N GLY A 21 -17.15 10.01 -9.76
CA GLY A 21 -17.02 11.38 -10.28
C GLY A 21 -15.56 11.82 -10.48
N GLY A 22 -14.61 10.88 -10.45
CA GLY A 22 -13.18 11.13 -10.59
C GLY A 22 -12.63 10.77 -11.98
N TRP A 23 -11.51 11.36 -12.31
CA TRP A 23 -10.76 11.06 -13.52
C TRP A 23 -9.27 11.03 -13.22
N ALA A 24 -8.57 9.99 -13.64
CA ALA A 24 -7.16 9.74 -13.35
C ALA A 24 -6.88 8.96 -12.04
N LYS A 25 -5.62 8.95 -11.59
CA LYS A 25 -5.12 8.11 -10.50
C LYS A 25 -4.85 8.85 -9.18
N ASN A 26 -4.77 10.16 -9.23
CA ASN A 26 -4.32 10.99 -8.09
C ASN A 26 -5.47 11.57 -7.26
N TRP A 27 -6.63 10.94 -7.33
CA TRP A 27 -7.81 11.37 -6.60
C TRP A 27 -8.12 10.39 -5.47
N PRO A 28 -7.80 10.72 -4.22
CA PRO A 28 -8.27 9.95 -3.07
C PRO A 28 -9.78 10.18 -2.86
N PRO A 29 -10.52 9.22 -2.33
CA PRO A 29 -10.05 7.92 -1.82
C PRO A 29 -9.49 6.99 -2.88
N LEU A 30 -8.62 6.05 -2.46
CA LEU A 30 -8.12 4.99 -3.34
C LEU A 30 -9.12 3.84 -3.37
N TYR A 31 -10.07 3.96 -4.26
CA TYR A 31 -11.07 2.94 -4.54
C TYR A 31 -10.46 1.72 -5.25
N GLU A 32 -11.24 0.64 -5.36
CA GLU A 32 -10.83 -0.61 -6.00
C GLU A 32 -10.25 -0.38 -7.41
N GLU A 33 -10.82 0.53 -8.21
CA GLU A 33 -10.35 0.85 -9.55
C GLU A 33 -8.91 1.37 -9.58
N ILE A 34 -8.41 1.89 -8.45
CA ILE A 34 -7.03 2.39 -8.34
C ILE A 34 -6.16 1.39 -7.60
N ALA A 35 -6.66 0.80 -6.51
CA ALA A 35 -5.88 0.00 -5.58
C ALA A 35 -5.84 -1.49 -5.92
N HIS A 36 -6.92 -2.04 -6.46
CA HIS A 36 -7.02 -3.46 -6.83
C HIS A 36 -6.56 -3.66 -8.28
N THR A 37 -5.24 -3.72 -8.45
CA THR A 37 -4.62 -3.79 -9.77
C THR A 37 -4.70 -5.18 -10.40
N PRO A 38 -4.87 -5.29 -11.73
CA PRO A 38 -4.78 -6.58 -12.43
C PRO A 38 -3.38 -7.18 -12.27
N PHE A 39 -3.34 -8.47 -11.96
CA PHE A 39 -2.12 -9.22 -11.75
C PHE A 39 -2.27 -10.64 -12.31
N PHE A 40 -1.57 -10.93 -13.39
CA PHE A 40 -1.59 -12.23 -14.06
C PHE A 40 -0.17 -12.79 -14.12
N VAL A 41 -0.02 -14.06 -13.75
CA VAL A 41 1.27 -14.74 -13.75
C VAL A 41 1.15 -16.09 -14.43
N TRP A 42 2.03 -16.34 -15.39
CA TRP A 42 2.38 -17.66 -15.84
C TRP A 42 3.70 -18.08 -15.18
N ASP A 43 3.66 -19.16 -14.40
CA ASP A 43 4.85 -19.76 -13.79
C ASP A 43 5.05 -21.18 -14.36
N PRO A 44 6.15 -21.44 -15.08
CA PRO A 44 6.42 -22.75 -15.64
C PRO A 44 6.61 -23.85 -14.59
N ARG A 45 6.85 -23.50 -13.33
CA ARG A 45 6.96 -24.44 -12.20
C ARG A 45 5.58 -24.95 -11.74
N SER A 46 4.50 -24.25 -12.11
CA SER A 46 3.11 -24.58 -11.75
C SER A 46 2.19 -24.58 -12.97
N PRO A 47 2.49 -25.33 -14.05
CA PRO A 47 1.75 -25.26 -15.30
C PRO A 47 0.29 -25.73 -15.15
N GLN A 48 -0.02 -26.56 -14.13
CA GLN A 48 -1.37 -27.02 -13.81
C GLN A 48 -2.30 -25.89 -13.31
N ALA A 49 -1.73 -24.76 -12.88
CA ALA A 49 -2.47 -23.59 -12.40
C ALA A 49 -2.88 -22.65 -13.55
N ALA A 50 -2.58 -23.00 -14.79
CA ALA A 50 -2.92 -22.17 -15.95
C ALA A 50 -4.42 -21.94 -16.07
N GLY A 51 -4.85 -20.68 -16.12
CA GLY A 51 -6.25 -20.28 -16.20
C GLY A 51 -7.01 -20.28 -14.86
N GLU A 52 -6.34 -20.61 -13.76
CA GLU A 52 -6.94 -20.58 -12.43
C GLU A 52 -6.90 -19.16 -11.83
N THR A 53 -7.97 -18.82 -11.10
CA THR A 53 -8.01 -17.61 -10.27
C THR A 53 -7.58 -17.95 -8.85
N ARG A 54 -6.79 -17.08 -8.23
CA ARG A 54 -6.36 -17.16 -6.83
C ARG A 54 -7.06 -16.10 -6.01
N ASN A 55 -7.38 -16.45 -4.74
CA ASN A 55 -8.09 -15.55 -3.82
C ASN A 55 -7.19 -15.03 -2.70
N ALA A 56 -5.99 -15.59 -2.54
CA ALA A 56 -5.03 -15.13 -1.55
C ALA A 56 -4.71 -13.66 -1.76
N LEU A 57 -4.73 -12.89 -0.66
CA LEU A 57 -4.40 -11.47 -0.69
C LEU A 57 -2.91 -11.28 -1.00
N VAL A 58 -2.60 -10.59 -2.08
CA VAL A 58 -1.23 -10.30 -2.52
C VAL A 58 -1.02 -8.80 -2.74
N GLN A 59 0.22 -8.34 -2.63
CA GLN A 59 0.62 -6.97 -2.97
C GLN A 59 1.73 -7.01 -4.04
N PRO A 60 1.38 -7.04 -5.33
CA PRO A 60 2.35 -7.22 -6.41
C PRO A 60 3.55 -6.28 -6.36
N VAL A 61 3.34 -5.03 -5.92
CA VAL A 61 4.40 -4.00 -5.83
C VAL A 61 5.55 -4.42 -4.89
N ILE A 62 5.27 -5.17 -3.82
CA ILE A 62 6.30 -5.63 -2.88
C ILE A 62 6.60 -7.13 -3.01
N ASP A 63 5.65 -7.94 -3.49
CA ASP A 63 5.78 -9.40 -3.58
C ASP A 63 6.52 -9.86 -4.83
N LEU A 64 6.47 -9.07 -5.90
CA LEU A 64 7.07 -9.47 -7.16
C LEU A 64 8.60 -9.57 -7.08
N GLY A 65 9.25 -8.69 -6.30
CA GLY A 65 10.69 -8.72 -6.07
C GLY A 65 11.17 -10.05 -5.48
N PRO A 66 10.68 -10.46 -4.29
CA PRO A 66 11.00 -11.77 -3.69
C PRO A 66 10.65 -12.95 -4.61
N THR A 67 9.49 -12.89 -5.28
CA THR A 67 9.04 -13.95 -6.21
C THR A 67 10.03 -14.15 -7.36
N LEU A 68 10.49 -13.06 -7.98
CA LEU A 68 11.45 -13.13 -9.07
C LEU A 68 12.83 -13.62 -8.60
N LEU A 69 13.29 -13.15 -7.44
CA LEU A 69 14.55 -13.65 -6.88
C LEU A 69 14.48 -15.16 -6.66
N ARG A 70 13.41 -15.67 -6.03
CA ARG A 70 13.20 -17.11 -5.83
C ARG A 70 13.06 -17.88 -7.14
N PHE A 71 12.43 -17.28 -8.16
CA PHE A 71 12.35 -17.89 -9.49
C PHE A 71 13.74 -18.13 -10.08
N PHE A 72 14.69 -17.21 -9.87
CA PHE A 72 16.08 -17.34 -10.32
C PHE A 72 17.00 -18.06 -9.30
N GLY A 73 16.45 -18.67 -8.27
CA GLY A 73 17.23 -19.39 -7.25
C GLY A 73 18.03 -18.50 -6.31
N LEU A 74 17.65 -17.23 -6.19
CA LEU A 74 18.29 -16.26 -5.30
C LEU A 74 17.44 -16.02 -4.04
N GLU A 75 18.14 -15.67 -2.94
CA GLU A 75 17.47 -15.31 -1.69
C GLU A 75 17.02 -13.84 -1.71
N PRO A 76 15.77 -13.53 -1.29
CA PRO A 76 15.36 -12.17 -1.00
C PRO A 76 16.24 -11.55 0.10
N THR A 77 16.44 -10.23 0.04
CA THR A 77 17.17 -9.53 1.10
C THR A 77 16.29 -9.33 2.33
N GLU A 78 16.91 -9.20 3.52
CA GLU A 78 16.20 -8.98 4.80
C GLU A 78 15.31 -7.72 4.80
N SER A 79 15.63 -6.73 3.97
CA SER A 79 14.85 -5.51 3.84
C SER A 79 13.62 -5.62 2.92
N MET A 80 13.42 -6.77 2.26
CA MET A 80 12.22 -7.03 1.45
C MET A 80 11.10 -7.56 2.34
N LEU A 81 10.02 -6.79 2.47
CA LEU A 81 8.85 -7.15 3.29
C LEU A 81 7.79 -7.95 2.51
N GLY A 82 7.98 -8.12 1.20
CA GLY A 82 7.10 -8.90 0.34
C GLY A 82 7.34 -10.40 0.49
N HIS A 83 6.41 -11.18 -0.04
CA HIS A 83 6.41 -12.65 0.01
C HIS A 83 6.68 -13.24 -1.37
N ASP A 84 7.32 -14.44 -1.39
CA ASP A 84 7.34 -15.26 -2.59
C ASP A 84 5.94 -15.83 -2.85
N LEU A 85 5.42 -15.59 -4.05
CA LEU A 85 4.07 -16.00 -4.45
C LEU A 85 4.00 -17.41 -5.06
N ALA A 86 5.07 -18.19 -5.02
CA ALA A 86 5.08 -19.55 -5.60
C ALA A 86 3.97 -20.43 -5.00
N GLY A 87 3.74 -20.38 -3.68
CA GLY A 87 2.64 -21.11 -3.01
C GLY A 87 1.25 -20.60 -3.46
N VAL A 88 1.07 -19.28 -3.58
CA VAL A 88 -0.17 -18.69 -4.09
C VAL A 88 -0.47 -19.22 -5.49
N MET A 89 0.52 -19.19 -6.38
CA MET A 89 0.37 -19.66 -7.77
C MET A 89 0.07 -21.16 -7.83
N HIS A 90 0.68 -21.95 -6.94
CA HIS A 90 0.53 -23.41 -6.95
C HIS A 90 -0.85 -23.87 -6.44
N ASP A 91 -1.27 -23.41 -5.26
CA ASP A 91 -2.42 -23.95 -4.54
C ASP A 91 -3.24 -22.93 -3.74
N ASP A 92 -3.09 -21.62 -4.05
CA ASP A 92 -3.75 -20.52 -3.34
C ASP A 92 -3.36 -20.40 -1.85
N SER A 93 -2.16 -20.86 -1.48
CA SER A 93 -1.67 -20.74 -0.11
C SER A 93 -1.60 -19.26 0.32
N PRO A 94 -2.25 -18.86 1.44
CA PRO A 94 -2.28 -17.47 1.84
C PRO A 94 -0.89 -16.99 2.31
N VAL A 95 -0.52 -15.77 1.96
CA VAL A 95 0.75 -15.13 2.36
C VAL A 95 0.55 -13.99 3.35
N ARG A 96 -0.65 -13.44 3.47
CA ARG A 96 -1.03 -12.41 4.44
C ARG A 96 -2.53 -12.43 4.73
N ASP A 97 -2.89 -11.84 5.85
CA ASP A 97 -4.28 -11.66 6.31
C ASP A 97 -4.82 -10.26 6.08
N ALA A 98 -3.93 -9.27 5.88
CA ALA A 98 -4.28 -7.90 5.58
C ALA A 98 -3.15 -7.18 4.84
N ALA A 99 -3.49 -6.07 4.18
CA ALA A 99 -2.56 -5.23 3.44
C ALA A 99 -2.87 -3.75 3.64
N ILE A 100 -1.82 -2.93 3.89
CA ILE A 100 -1.94 -1.48 3.94
C ILE A 100 -1.52 -0.86 2.61
N PHE A 101 -2.17 0.23 2.24
CA PHE A 101 -1.87 0.98 1.02
C PHE A 101 -2.26 2.45 1.18
N GLY A 102 -1.74 3.33 0.32
CA GLY A 102 -2.06 4.75 0.41
C GLY A 102 -1.10 5.65 -0.34
N TYR A 103 -1.32 6.95 -0.17
CA TYR A 103 -0.39 8.00 -0.60
C TYR A 103 0.29 8.63 0.61
N HIS A 104 1.53 9.01 0.43
CA HIS A 104 2.21 9.86 1.41
C HIS A 104 1.42 11.14 1.70
N GLY A 105 1.15 11.38 2.98
CA GLY A 105 0.40 12.55 3.44
C GLY A 105 -1.09 12.54 3.15
N ASN A 106 -1.66 11.39 2.85
CA ASN A 106 -3.10 11.18 2.69
C ASN A 106 -3.62 10.13 3.67
N ARG A 107 -4.76 9.49 3.34
CA ARG A 107 -5.29 8.36 4.11
C ARG A 107 -4.29 7.21 4.17
N VAL A 108 -4.31 6.49 5.27
CA VAL A 108 -3.77 5.15 5.36
C VAL A 108 -4.94 4.18 5.24
N ASN A 109 -4.86 3.28 4.31
CA ASN A 109 -5.92 2.34 4.01
C ASN A 109 -5.48 0.93 4.35
N ILE A 110 -6.45 0.07 4.66
CA ILE A 110 -6.22 -1.35 4.92
C ILE A 110 -7.32 -2.19 4.28
N THR A 111 -6.94 -3.36 3.78
CA THR A 111 -7.89 -4.39 3.35
C THR A 111 -7.54 -5.75 3.96
N ASP A 112 -8.57 -6.55 4.23
CA ASP A 112 -8.46 -7.98 4.57
C ASP A 112 -8.92 -8.88 3.40
N GLY A 113 -9.05 -8.30 2.18
CA GLY A 113 -9.54 -8.98 0.99
C GLY A 113 -11.07 -8.96 0.84
N ARG A 114 -11.81 -8.62 1.90
CA ARG A 114 -13.25 -8.42 1.88
C ARG A 114 -13.64 -7.00 2.26
N HIS A 115 -13.06 -6.48 3.33
CA HIS A 115 -13.33 -5.12 3.79
C HIS A 115 -12.19 -4.20 3.40
N VAL A 116 -12.53 -3.00 2.98
CA VAL A 116 -11.58 -1.91 2.72
C VAL A 116 -11.91 -0.77 3.67
N TYR A 117 -10.96 -0.40 4.53
CA TYR A 117 -11.09 0.71 5.45
C TYR A 117 -10.11 1.83 5.07
N LEU A 118 -10.64 2.99 4.78
CA LEU A 118 -9.92 4.18 4.35
C LEU A 118 -9.90 5.19 5.51
N ARG A 119 -8.78 5.24 6.26
CA ARG A 119 -8.65 6.06 7.46
C ARG A 119 -8.03 7.42 7.16
N THR A 120 -8.69 8.50 7.58
CA THR A 120 -8.18 9.87 7.48
C THR A 120 -7.26 10.24 8.65
N SER A 121 -6.47 11.32 8.47
CA SER A 121 -5.77 11.99 9.57
C SER A 121 -6.75 12.39 10.69
N ARG A 122 -6.25 12.38 11.92
CA ARG A 122 -6.97 12.85 13.11
C ARG A 122 -6.61 14.28 13.50
N THR A 123 -5.68 14.89 12.79
CA THR A 123 -5.27 16.28 12.97
C THR A 123 -5.85 17.14 11.85
N GLU A 124 -6.35 18.34 12.18
CA GLU A 124 -7.00 19.24 11.21
C GLU A 124 -6.05 19.70 10.10
N ASP A 125 -4.79 19.91 10.45
CA ASP A 125 -3.72 20.35 9.55
C ASP A 125 -2.99 19.19 8.86
N ASN A 126 -3.40 17.94 9.12
CA ASN A 126 -2.76 16.72 8.62
C ASN A 126 -1.27 16.59 9.03
N GLN A 127 -0.95 17.11 10.21
CA GLN A 127 0.39 17.06 10.79
C GLN A 127 0.41 16.12 12.03
N PRO A 128 1.60 15.67 12.47
CA PRO A 128 2.92 15.88 11.87
C PRO A 128 3.12 15.06 10.59
N LEU A 129 3.90 15.60 9.65
CA LEU A 129 4.19 14.90 8.40
C LEU A 129 5.57 15.33 7.85
N HIS A 130 6.43 14.35 7.55
CA HIS A 130 7.74 14.57 6.97
C HIS A 130 8.01 13.67 5.77
N ASN A 131 8.85 14.13 4.88
CA ASN A 131 9.53 13.27 3.90
C ASN A 131 10.82 12.75 4.54
N TYR A 132 11.05 11.46 4.46
CA TYR A 132 12.31 10.82 4.84
C TYR A 132 13.04 10.40 3.57
N THR A 133 14.27 10.86 3.38
CA THR A 133 15.00 10.61 2.14
C THR A 133 16.52 10.64 2.32
N LEU A 134 17.22 9.80 1.58
CA LEU A 134 18.66 9.89 1.39
C LEU A 134 19.02 10.75 0.18
N MET A 135 18.03 11.13 -0.64
CA MET A 135 18.21 11.96 -1.83
C MET A 135 17.19 13.11 -1.83
N PRO A 136 17.58 14.29 -1.29
CA PRO A 136 16.67 15.43 -1.16
C PRO A 136 16.38 16.16 -2.48
N THR A 137 17.03 15.77 -3.56
CA THR A 137 16.89 16.38 -4.88
C THR A 137 15.97 15.58 -5.79
N SER A 138 15.33 16.26 -6.72
CA SER A 138 14.57 15.68 -7.82
C SER A 138 14.95 16.37 -9.13
N MET A 139 14.43 15.90 -10.25
CA MET A 139 14.65 16.60 -11.55
C MET A 139 14.13 18.04 -11.57
N ARG A 140 13.27 18.43 -10.63
CA ARG A 140 12.67 19.77 -10.55
C ARG A 140 13.26 20.64 -9.45
N GLY A 141 14.26 20.16 -8.72
CA GLY A 141 14.91 20.91 -7.67
C GLY A 141 15.03 20.18 -6.33
N PHE A 142 15.24 20.94 -5.27
CA PHE A 142 15.36 20.44 -3.91
C PHE A 142 13.97 20.27 -3.25
N LYS A 143 13.80 19.23 -2.44
CA LYS A 143 12.58 19.02 -1.66
C LYS A 143 12.67 19.78 -0.34
N GLY A 144 11.76 20.73 -0.14
CA GLY A 144 11.65 21.48 1.11
C GLY A 144 12.64 22.66 1.23
N ASN A 145 12.63 23.28 2.43
CA ASN A 145 13.55 24.34 2.79
C ASN A 145 14.73 23.74 3.57
N LEU A 146 15.95 24.05 3.16
CA LEU A 146 17.17 23.56 3.82
C LEU A 146 17.28 23.94 5.31
N GLN A 147 16.64 25.02 5.72
CA GLN A 147 16.66 25.48 7.11
C GLN A 147 15.85 24.58 8.04
N ASP A 148 14.90 23.82 7.50
CA ASP A 148 13.97 22.98 8.26
C ASP A 148 14.32 21.49 8.13
N VAL A 149 15.51 21.17 7.58
CA VAL A 149 15.96 19.79 7.38
C VAL A 149 16.71 19.31 8.62
N GLU A 150 16.27 18.17 9.15
CA GLU A 150 16.92 17.48 10.26
C GLU A 150 17.41 16.09 9.84
N LEU A 151 18.20 15.44 10.69
CA LEU A 151 18.59 14.05 10.54
C LEU A 151 17.73 13.20 11.45
N ALA A 152 16.92 12.34 10.85
CA ALA A 152 16.17 11.32 11.59
C ALA A 152 17.07 10.16 12.05
N ASP A 153 16.58 9.36 12.98
CA ASP A 153 17.19 8.08 13.28
C ASP A 153 17.04 7.12 12.09
N PRO A 154 17.98 6.15 11.97
CA PRO A 154 17.90 5.15 10.91
C PRO A 154 16.63 4.32 11.01
N PHE A 155 16.00 4.00 9.88
CA PHE A 155 15.01 2.93 9.78
C PHE A 155 15.71 1.57 9.60
N SER A 156 15.02 0.49 9.90
CA SER A 156 15.53 -0.88 9.76
C SER A 156 16.11 -1.14 8.35
N PHE A 157 15.45 -0.63 7.33
CA PHE A 157 15.85 -0.79 5.92
C PHE A 157 16.93 0.18 5.44
N THR A 158 17.29 1.21 6.22
CA THR A 158 18.35 2.17 5.82
C THR A 158 19.75 1.71 6.17
N LYS A 159 19.92 0.50 6.74
CA LYS A 159 21.22 -0.11 7.07
C LYS A 159 22.12 0.79 7.93
N GLY A 160 21.53 1.45 8.93
CA GLY A 160 22.22 2.38 9.84
C GLY A 160 22.45 3.78 9.28
N MET A 161 22.05 4.06 8.04
CA MET A 161 22.14 5.42 7.50
C MET A 161 20.97 6.28 7.99
N ARG A 162 21.29 7.46 8.52
CA ARG A 162 20.31 8.45 8.97
C ARG A 162 19.74 9.19 7.76
N PRO A 163 18.43 9.08 7.49
CA PRO A 163 17.81 9.87 6.43
C PRO A 163 17.64 11.33 6.83
N LEU A 164 17.50 12.19 5.84
CA LEU A 164 17.01 13.55 6.03
C LEU A 164 15.51 13.47 6.34
N GLN A 165 15.10 14.20 7.38
CA GLN A 165 13.72 14.45 7.75
C GLN A 165 13.38 15.87 7.31
N ILE A 166 12.43 16.00 6.39
CA ILE A 166 12.06 17.27 5.76
C ILE A 166 10.58 17.51 5.99
N PRO A 167 10.17 18.61 6.65
CA PRO A 167 8.77 18.95 6.81
C PRO A 167 8.01 18.87 5.49
N ALA A 168 6.88 18.19 5.49
CA ALA A 168 6.05 17.99 4.32
C ALA A 168 4.64 18.53 4.58
N ARG A 169 4.03 19.02 3.51
CA ARG A 169 2.58 19.24 3.47
C ARG A 169 1.99 18.07 2.71
N GLY A 170 0.93 17.47 3.24
CA GLY A 170 0.24 16.39 2.57
C GLY A 170 -0.17 16.83 1.17
N SER A 171 -0.13 15.91 0.22
CA SER A 171 -0.79 16.14 -1.05
C SER A 171 -2.26 16.37 -0.74
N LEU A 172 -2.67 17.62 -0.77
CA LEU A 172 -4.05 18.06 -0.71
C LEU A 172 -4.70 17.85 -2.08
N SER A 173 -4.51 16.68 -2.68
CA SER A 173 -5.46 16.25 -3.68
C SER A 173 -6.80 16.23 -2.95
N GLN A 174 -7.64 17.19 -3.29
CA GLN A 174 -8.90 17.41 -2.62
C GLN A 174 -9.69 16.09 -2.61
N PRO A 175 -10.29 15.69 -1.51
CA PRO A 175 -11.20 14.56 -1.54
C PRO A 175 -12.22 14.82 -2.65
N LEU A 176 -12.57 13.79 -3.41
CA LEU A 176 -13.70 13.86 -4.32
C LEU A 176 -14.87 14.45 -3.55
N SER A 177 -15.55 15.43 -4.14
CA SER A 177 -16.57 16.22 -3.45
C SER A 177 -17.60 15.28 -2.80
N GLY A 178 -17.76 15.39 -1.47
CA GLY A 178 -18.65 14.54 -0.68
C GLY A 178 -17.98 13.41 0.11
N THR A 179 -16.70 13.10 -0.10
CA THR A 179 -16.00 12.08 0.67
C THR A 179 -15.25 12.70 1.85
N VAL A 180 -15.92 12.87 2.97
CA VAL A 180 -15.34 13.42 4.20
C VAL A 180 -15.26 12.32 5.25
N GLY A 181 -14.12 12.23 5.95
CA GLY A 181 -13.91 11.28 7.05
C GLY A 181 -13.45 9.90 6.60
N ASP A 182 -13.57 8.95 7.52
CA ASP A 182 -13.26 7.55 7.29
C ASP A 182 -14.35 6.87 6.46
N LEU A 183 -13.95 5.89 5.66
CA LEU A 183 -14.86 5.09 4.85
C LEU A 183 -14.56 3.61 5.05
N LEU A 184 -15.60 2.81 5.23
CA LEU A 184 -15.52 1.36 5.28
C LEU A 184 -16.41 0.77 4.22
N TYR A 185 -15.92 -0.23 3.49
CA TYR A 185 -16.68 -0.93 2.46
C TYR A 185 -16.52 -2.45 2.60
N ASP A 186 -17.56 -3.22 2.27
CA ASP A 186 -17.49 -4.66 1.96
C ASP A 186 -17.44 -4.79 0.44
N VAL A 187 -16.26 -4.97 -0.13
CA VAL A 187 -16.06 -4.99 -1.59
C VAL A 187 -16.58 -6.27 -2.26
N GLN A 188 -16.96 -7.29 -1.47
CA GLN A 188 -17.67 -8.46 -2.01
C GLN A 188 -19.16 -8.18 -2.20
N ALA A 189 -19.77 -7.42 -1.27
CA ALA A 189 -21.18 -7.04 -1.35
C ALA A 189 -21.38 -5.78 -2.21
N ASP A 190 -20.44 -4.84 -2.17
CA ASP A 190 -20.45 -3.56 -2.90
C ASP A 190 -19.09 -3.35 -3.62
N PRO A 191 -18.83 -4.08 -4.70
CA PRO A 191 -17.55 -3.98 -5.42
C PRO A 191 -17.30 -2.59 -6.04
N GLN A 192 -18.34 -1.78 -6.20
CA GLN A 192 -18.23 -0.42 -6.70
C GLN A 192 -18.07 0.63 -5.59
N GLN A 193 -18.04 0.21 -4.33
CA GLN A 193 -17.84 1.08 -3.16
C GLN A 193 -18.77 2.32 -3.16
N GLN A 194 -20.07 2.10 -3.46
CA GLN A 194 -21.08 3.16 -3.53
C GLN A 194 -21.67 3.47 -2.15
N THR A 195 -21.71 2.49 -1.24
CA THR A 195 -22.41 2.59 0.05
C THR A 195 -21.49 2.24 1.21
N PRO A 196 -20.90 3.24 1.90
CA PRO A 196 -20.06 2.99 3.06
C PRO A 196 -20.81 2.27 4.18
N LEU A 197 -20.17 1.29 4.80
CA LEU A 197 -20.68 0.56 5.95
C LEU A 197 -20.50 1.34 7.25
N GLN A 198 -21.40 1.05 8.21
CA GLN A 198 -21.29 1.47 9.62
C GLN A 198 -21.17 0.21 10.47
N ASP A 199 -19.92 -0.27 10.67
CA ASP A 199 -19.63 -1.46 11.45
C ASP A 199 -18.40 -1.17 12.36
N SER A 200 -18.67 -0.89 13.63
CA SER A 200 -17.64 -0.54 14.62
C SER A 200 -16.66 -1.67 14.88
N ASP A 201 -17.12 -2.91 14.86
CA ASP A 201 -16.29 -4.08 15.20
C ASP A 201 -15.26 -4.34 14.08
N VAL A 202 -15.70 -4.20 12.82
CA VAL A 202 -14.81 -4.27 11.66
C VAL A 202 -13.81 -3.11 11.66
N VAL A 203 -14.26 -1.88 11.96
CA VAL A 203 -13.37 -0.71 12.06
C VAL A 203 -12.31 -0.91 13.15
N GLU A 204 -12.70 -1.38 14.34
CA GLU A 204 -11.77 -1.61 15.45
C GLU A 204 -10.74 -2.69 15.09
N ARG A 205 -11.18 -3.81 14.55
CA ARG A 205 -10.32 -4.91 14.10
C ARG A 205 -9.31 -4.45 13.05
N LEU A 206 -9.78 -3.76 11.99
CA LEU A 206 -8.91 -3.27 10.91
C LEU A 206 -7.97 -2.16 11.40
N THR A 207 -8.42 -1.29 12.30
CA THR A 207 -7.57 -0.25 12.91
C THR A 207 -6.42 -0.87 13.71
N SER A 208 -6.72 -1.88 14.52
CA SER A 208 -5.71 -2.62 15.30
C SER A 208 -4.68 -3.31 14.39
N ARG A 209 -5.15 -3.96 13.32
CA ARG A 209 -4.27 -4.62 12.35
C ARG A 209 -3.45 -3.61 11.54
N MET A 210 -4.03 -2.46 11.17
CA MET A 210 -3.32 -1.35 10.53
C MET A 210 -2.14 -0.87 11.39
N ALA A 211 -2.37 -0.59 12.66
CA ALA A 211 -1.31 -0.17 13.57
C ALA A 211 -0.20 -1.22 13.70
N GLN A 212 -0.55 -2.51 13.71
CA GLN A 212 0.42 -3.59 13.72
C GLN A 212 1.26 -3.61 12.43
N LEU A 213 0.62 -3.56 11.26
CA LEU A 213 1.32 -3.55 9.96
C LEU A 213 2.21 -2.31 9.80
N MET A 214 1.77 -1.15 10.30
CA MET A 214 2.60 0.05 10.30
C MET A 214 3.87 -0.13 11.16
N ARG A 215 3.79 -0.80 12.32
CA ARG A 215 4.97 -1.15 13.13
C ARG A 215 5.87 -2.14 12.40
N GLU A 216 5.31 -3.18 11.79
CA GLU A 216 6.05 -4.17 11.01
C GLU A 216 6.79 -3.54 9.81
N CYS A 217 6.24 -2.46 9.24
CA CYS A 217 6.85 -1.67 8.16
C CYS A 217 7.78 -0.55 8.65
N ASP A 218 8.07 -0.47 9.95
CA ASP A 218 8.93 0.56 10.55
C ASP A 218 8.42 1.99 10.26
N ALA A 219 7.10 2.19 10.31
CA ALA A 219 6.51 3.50 10.10
C ALA A 219 6.94 4.48 11.21
N PRO A 220 7.31 5.74 10.89
CA PRO A 220 7.75 6.69 11.89
C PRO A 220 6.62 7.02 12.88
N ALA A 221 7.00 7.28 14.15
CA ALA A 221 6.08 7.52 15.26
C ALA A 221 5.04 8.62 14.97
N GLU A 222 5.45 9.64 14.22
CA GLU A 222 4.56 10.73 13.78
C GLU A 222 3.33 10.25 12.98
N GLN A 223 3.46 9.13 12.25
CA GLN A 223 2.32 8.60 11.47
C GLN A 223 1.26 8.00 12.38
N PHE A 224 1.66 7.42 13.53
CA PHE A 224 0.70 6.96 14.54
C PHE A 224 -0.03 8.14 15.17
N GLU A 225 0.69 9.22 15.52
CA GLU A 225 0.09 10.44 16.03
C GLU A 225 -0.88 11.04 15.01
N ARG A 226 -0.43 11.28 13.78
CA ARG A 226 -1.25 11.84 12.69
C ARG A 226 -2.52 11.04 12.43
N MET A 227 -2.43 9.70 12.50
CA MET A 227 -3.56 8.81 12.26
C MET A 227 -4.36 8.51 13.53
N GLY A 228 -3.96 9.01 14.71
CA GLY A 228 -4.59 8.70 15.98
C GLY A 228 -4.61 7.21 16.29
N LEU A 229 -3.45 6.56 16.08
CA LEU A 229 -3.23 5.14 16.32
C LEU A 229 -2.33 4.95 17.54
N PRO A 230 -2.46 3.84 18.28
CA PRO A 230 -1.50 3.51 19.33
C PRO A 230 -0.13 3.19 18.71
N SER A 231 0.91 3.86 19.18
CA SER A 231 2.32 3.63 18.79
C SER A 231 2.86 2.30 19.29
#